data_d3bdefda9ddd95f739d5c5398112eb9f
#
_entry.id   d3bdefda9ddd95f739d5c5398112eb9f
#
_cell.length_a   1.000
_cell.length_b   1.000
_cell.length_c   1.000
_cell.angle_alpha   90.00
_cell.angle_beta   90.00
_cell.angle_gamma   90.00
#
_symmetry.space_group_name_H-M   'P 1'
#
loop_
_entity.id
_entity.type
_entity.pdbx_description
1 polymer ?
#
loop_
_entity_poly.entity_id
_entity_poly.type
_entity_poly.pdbx_seq_one_letter_code
_entity_poly.pdbx_strand_id
1 'polypeptide(L)'
;YAIDIGDGDATGDSKTCSETLSDCRTFALKEGWLGMLTPFGEFKFGSVKSPYRYMARHDLLHDTITQARDSRMITQSSMGHSSYWRESAFYRIKSGDLELAYIHGLGEGTGGGGHNVKKDYGYGIEYKNFIVKGFDIVYAASKDDSVKDDNKKTTFTYNLKLANKKKIKVWYMHEDVGLDNKMFTQSGNDGEVDWYGINYKTGPLTLQYSYSEADADAGSGYDRDGYNMGLQYKLSKTSRVYVGYSKNNANQTGKDLRATMIGLRHDF
;
A
#
# COMPACT_ATOMS: atom_id res chain seq x y z
N TYR A 1 -10.38 -12.76 8.83
CA TYR A 1 -10.38 -11.67 9.83
C TYR A 1 -8.95 -11.17 9.99
N ALA A 2 -8.75 -9.85 9.99
CA ALA A 2 -7.51 -9.23 10.42
C ALA A 2 -7.81 -8.32 11.60
N ILE A 3 -7.18 -8.59 12.72
CA ILE A 3 -7.32 -7.81 13.96
C ILE A 3 -6.00 -7.08 14.16
N ASP A 4 -6.06 -5.78 14.38
CA ASP A 4 -4.92 -4.98 14.82
C ASP A 4 -4.94 -4.91 16.34
N ILE A 5 -3.89 -5.39 16.96
CA ILE A 5 -3.64 -5.25 18.39
C ILE A 5 -2.60 -4.15 18.51
N GLY A 6 -3.04 -2.92 18.59
CA GLY A 6 -2.18 -1.75 18.74
C GLY A 6 -2.21 -1.19 20.14
N ASP A 7 -1.38 -0.22 20.38
CA ASP A 7 -1.29 0.57 21.63
C ASP A 7 -2.47 1.54 21.83
N GLY A 8 -3.58 1.33 21.13
CA GLY A 8 -4.79 2.15 21.23
C GLY A 8 -4.87 3.30 20.24
N ASP A 9 -3.87 3.49 19.38
CA ASP A 9 -3.88 4.53 18.36
C ASP A 9 -4.06 3.98 16.95
N ALA A 10 -5.30 3.66 16.61
CA ALA A 10 -5.64 3.23 15.24
C ALA A 10 -5.70 4.39 14.23
N THR A 11 -5.51 5.64 14.66
CA THR A 11 -5.70 6.84 13.83
C THR A 11 -4.41 7.58 13.50
N GLY A 12 -3.28 7.21 14.11
CA GLY A 12 -2.01 7.93 13.92
C GLY A 12 -1.98 9.31 14.56
N ASP A 13 -3.00 9.68 15.30
CA ASP A 13 -3.00 10.84 16.18
C ASP A 13 -2.46 10.40 17.55
N SER A 14 -1.37 11.00 18.00
CA SER A 14 -0.77 10.78 19.31
C SER A 14 -1.64 11.37 20.45
N LYS A 15 -2.90 10.99 20.49
CA LYS A 15 -3.74 11.24 21.64
C LYS A 15 -3.39 10.20 22.68
N THR A 16 -2.54 10.58 23.61
CA THR A 16 -2.46 9.91 24.91
C THR A 16 -3.88 9.58 25.36
N CYS A 17 -4.13 8.31 25.69
CA CYS A 17 -5.39 7.88 26.28
C CYS A 17 -5.70 8.80 27.48
N SER A 18 -6.43 9.88 27.26
CA SER A 18 -6.87 10.77 28.32
C SER A 18 -8.14 10.18 28.89
N GLU A 19 -8.09 9.87 30.12
CA GLU A 19 -9.05 9.54 31.20
C GLU A 19 -10.51 9.15 30.89
N THR A 20 -10.98 9.19 29.66
CA THR A 20 -12.27 8.64 29.24
C THR A 20 -12.06 7.36 28.43
N LEU A 21 -12.28 6.23 29.08
CA LEU A 21 -12.15 4.86 28.55
C LEU A 21 -12.88 4.57 27.20
N SER A 22 -13.64 5.53 26.69
CA SER A 22 -14.41 5.37 25.44
C SER A 22 -13.57 5.43 24.16
N ASP A 23 -12.36 6.01 24.18
CA ASP A 23 -11.55 6.25 22.99
C ASP A 23 -10.34 5.31 22.84
N CYS A 24 -10.05 4.52 23.87
CA CYS A 24 -8.97 3.54 23.84
C CYS A 24 -9.47 2.20 23.30
N ARG A 25 -9.39 2.01 21.99
CA ARG A 25 -9.71 0.72 21.38
C ARG A 25 -8.48 -0.18 21.42
N THR A 26 -8.44 -1.12 22.36
CA THR A 26 -7.38 -2.14 22.44
C THR A 26 -7.39 -3.10 21.24
N PHE A 27 -8.54 -3.23 20.56
CA PHE A 27 -8.70 -4.03 19.35
C PHE A 27 -9.40 -3.24 18.28
N ALA A 28 -8.74 -3.06 17.13
CA ALA A 28 -9.34 -2.47 15.95
C ALA A 28 -9.47 -3.52 14.85
N LEU A 29 -10.67 -3.71 14.32
CA LEU A 29 -10.90 -4.57 13.19
C LEU A 29 -10.40 -3.85 11.93
N LYS A 30 -9.28 -4.27 11.38
CA LYS A 30 -8.73 -3.76 10.11
C LYS A 30 -9.51 -4.29 8.91
N GLU A 31 -9.73 -5.60 8.88
CA GLU A 31 -10.39 -6.30 7.78
C GLU A 31 -11.43 -7.25 8.35
N GLY A 32 -12.69 -7.01 7.99
CA GLY A 32 -13.81 -7.85 8.40
C GLY A 32 -14.91 -7.78 7.36
N TRP A 33 -15.19 -8.91 6.74
CA TRP A 33 -16.14 -8.98 5.64
C TRP A 33 -16.89 -10.31 5.65
N LEU A 34 -18.09 -10.27 5.08
CA LEU A 34 -18.83 -11.44 4.65
C LEU A 34 -18.67 -11.57 3.13
N GLY A 35 -18.40 -12.76 2.64
CA GLY A 35 -18.20 -12.93 1.21
C GLY A 35 -18.60 -14.29 0.68
N MET A 36 -18.65 -14.36 -0.63
CA MET A 36 -19.04 -15.53 -1.39
C MET A 36 -18.06 -15.73 -2.55
N LEU A 37 -17.57 -16.96 -2.69
CA LEU A 37 -16.79 -17.38 -3.85
C LEU A 37 -17.71 -18.15 -4.79
N THR A 38 -17.79 -17.69 -6.03
CA THR A 38 -18.61 -18.29 -7.08
C THR A 38 -17.76 -18.60 -8.30
N PRO A 39 -18.27 -19.40 -9.27
CA PRO A 39 -17.61 -19.57 -10.57
C PRO A 39 -17.38 -18.26 -11.33
N PHE A 40 -18.15 -17.22 -11.03
CA PHE A 40 -18.07 -15.91 -11.68
C PHE A 40 -17.17 -14.92 -10.95
N GLY A 41 -16.61 -15.30 -9.79
CA GLY A 41 -15.70 -14.46 -9.02
C GLY A 41 -16.00 -14.44 -7.51
N GLU A 42 -15.25 -13.62 -6.81
CA GLU A 42 -15.33 -13.41 -5.37
C GLU A 42 -16.06 -12.11 -5.07
N PHE A 43 -17.07 -12.18 -4.22
CA PHE A 43 -17.82 -11.04 -3.68
C PHE A 43 -17.52 -10.89 -2.19
N LYS A 44 -17.33 -9.66 -1.71
CA LYS A 44 -17.14 -9.34 -0.28
C LYS A 44 -17.95 -8.09 0.07
N PHE A 45 -18.50 -8.09 1.29
CA PHE A 45 -19.19 -6.94 1.86
C PHE A 45 -18.62 -6.67 3.26
N GLY A 46 -18.29 -5.41 3.55
CA GLY A 46 -17.74 -5.01 4.85
C GLY A 46 -16.46 -4.18 4.72
N SER A 47 -15.51 -4.37 5.65
CA SER A 47 -14.22 -3.72 5.61
C SER A 47 -13.26 -4.55 4.76
N VAL A 48 -12.96 -4.08 3.54
CA VAL A 48 -12.19 -4.81 2.53
C VAL A 48 -11.00 -3.97 2.05
N LYS A 49 -9.88 -4.66 1.80
CA LYS A 49 -8.69 -4.04 1.22
C LYS A 49 -8.94 -3.61 -0.22
N SER A 50 -8.70 -2.33 -0.55
CA SER A 50 -8.91 -1.81 -1.89
C SER A 50 -7.96 -2.43 -2.93
N PRO A 51 -8.37 -2.49 -4.22
CA PRO A 51 -7.49 -2.90 -5.32
C PRO A 51 -6.23 -2.04 -5.39
N TYR A 52 -6.37 -0.73 -5.24
CA TYR A 52 -5.24 0.21 -5.20
C TYR A 52 -4.20 -0.20 -4.14
N ARG A 53 -4.64 -0.69 -3.00
CA ARG A 53 -3.76 -1.07 -1.89
C ARG A 53 -3.10 -2.42 -2.07
N TYR A 54 -3.79 -3.45 -2.57
CA TYR A 54 -3.24 -4.81 -2.60
C TYR A 54 -2.55 -5.18 -3.90
N MET A 55 -2.89 -4.54 -5.00
CA MET A 55 -2.23 -4.77 -6.28
C MET A 55 -0.85 -4.08 -6.31
N ALA A 56 0.09 -4.65 -7.04
CA ALA A 56 1.46 -4.16 -7.19
C ALA A 56 2.22 -3.99 -5.85
N ARG A 57 2.08 -4.94 -4.93
CA ARG A 57 2.85 -4.95 -3.68
C ARG A 57 4.25 -5.52 -3.93
N HIS A 58 5.24 -4.64 -3.96
CA HIS A 58 6.63 -5.04 -4.20
C HIS A 58 7.52 -4.88 -2.98
N ASP A 59 7.09 -4.11 -1.97
CA ASP A 59 7.87 -3.81 -0.78
C ASP A 59 8.09 -5.05 0.11
N LEU A 60 9.35 -5.45 0.25
CA LEU A 60 9.79 -6.53 1.13
C LEU A 60 9.55 -6.19 2.60
N LEU A 61 9.68 -4.90 2.93
CA LEU A 61 9.59 -4.36 4.29
C LEU A 61 8.15 -4.00 4.69
N HIS A 62 7.18 -4.46 3.91
CA HIS A 62 5.77 -4.22 4.16
C HIS A 62 5.34 -4.62 5.58
N ASP A 63 4.52 -3.79 6.21
CA ASP A 63 4.10 -3.86 7.62
C ASP A 63 5.25 -3.64 8.61
N THR A 64 6.26 -2.86 8.24
CA THR A 64 7.36 -2.44 9.12
C THR A 64 7.53 -0.93 9.07
N ILE A 65 8.22 -0.35 10.06
CA ILE A 65 8.49 1.10 10.12
C ILE A 65 9.37 1.64 8.98
N THR A 66 10.06 0.75 8.25
CA THR A 66 10.91 1.09 7.10
C THR A 66 10.25 0.81 5.76
N GLN A 67 8.96 0.46 5.74
CA GLN A 67 8.24 0.24 4.49
C GLN A 67 8.14 1.54 3.67
N ALA A 68 8.11 1.39 2.36
CA ALA A 68 8.08 2.51 1.42
C ALA A 68 6.92 3.49 1.69
N ARG A 69 5.75 2.98 2.05
CA ARG A 69 4.59 3.78 2.39
C ARG A 69 4.78 4.66 3.61
N ASP A 70 5.27 4.12 4.73
CA ASP A 70 5.45 4.89 5.96
C ASP A 70 6.66 5.82 5.87
N SER A 71 7.60 5.48 5.00
CA SER A 71 8.74 6.34 4.65
C SER A 71 8.38 7.39 3.60
N ARG A 72 7.12 7.53 3.23
CA ARG A 72 6.62 8.48 2.22
C ARG A 72 7.32 8.37 0.86
N MET A 73 7.64 7.17 0.45
CA MET A 73 8.20 6.86 -0.87
C MET A 73 7.12 6.49 -1.89
N ILE A 74 5.95 6.11 -1.42
CA ILE A 74 4.74 5.82 -2.19
C ILE A 74 3.53 6.27 -1.38
N THR A 75 2.36 6.38 -2.02
CA THR A 75 1.14 6.77 -1.33
C THR A 75 0.77 5.79 -0.22
N GLN A 76 0.17 6.30 0.83
CA GLN A 76 -0.20 5.48 1.99
C GLN A 76 -1.40 4.60 1.77
N SER A 77 -2.35 5.09 1.00
CA SER A 77 -3.63 4.43 0.77
C SER A 77 -4.29 4.97 -0.50
N SER A 78 -5.45 4.49 -0.81
CA SER A 78 -6.27 5.04 -1.87
C SER A 78 -6.93 6.34 -1.42
N MET A 79 -6.62 7.46 -2.04
CA MET A 79 -7.31 8.76 -1.97
C MET A 79 -7.86 9.17 -0.60
N GLY A 80 -7.00 9.38 0.38
CA GLY A 80 -7.45 9.79 1.70
C GLY A 80 -8.20 8.73 2.50
N HIS A 81 -8.55 7.60 1.91
CA HIS A 81 -9.10 6.45 2.61
C HIS A 81 -8.01 5.65 3.30
N SER A 82 -8.39 4.92 4.34
CA SER A 82 -7.52 3.89 4.88
C SER A 82 -7.28 2.78 3.85
N SER A 83 -6.25 1.98 4.02
CA SER A 83 -5.98 0.81 3.15
C SER A 83 -7.17 -0.16 3.05
N TYR A 84 -8.09 -0.07 4.01
CA TYR A 84 -9.28 -0.89 4.13
C TYR A 84 -10.50 0.02 4.03
N TRP A 85 -11.33 -0.22 3.04
CA TRP A 85 -12.58 0.49 2.85
C TRP A 85 -13.64 -0.16 3.71
N ARG A 86 -14.13 0.55 4.71
CA ARG A 86 -15.25 0.14 5.53
C ARG A 86 -16.55 0.30 4.75
N GLU A 87 -17.58 -0.47 5.11
CA GLU A 87 -18.92 -0.34 4.47
C GLU A 87 -18.82 -0.37 2.95
N SER A 88 -18.16 -1.39 2.40
CA SER A 88 -17.90 -1.50 0.98
C SER A 88 -18.40 -2.82 0.39
N ALA A 89 -18.69 -2.79 -0.91
CA ALA A 89 -18.89 -3.95 -1.74
C ALA A 89 -17.68 -4.14 -2.65
N PHE A 90 -17.15 -5.35 -2.65
CA PHE A 90 -15.96 -5.71 -3.41
C PHE A 90 -16.25 -6.89 -4.33
N TYR A 91 -15.77 -6.80 -5.55
CA TYR A 91 -15.82 -7.88 -6.52
C TYR A 91 -14.44 -8.13 -7.11
N ARG A 92 -14.08 -9.41 -7.31
CA ARG A 92 -12.84 -9.81 -7.95
C ARG A 92 -13.06 -11.04 -8.81
N ILE A 93 -12.53 -11.01 -10.02
CA ILE A 93 -12.47 -12.17 -10.90
C ILE A 93 -11.03 -12.44 -11.34
N LYS A 94 -10.68 -13.72 -11.44
CA LYS A 94 -9.41 -14.20 -11.99
C LYS A 94 -9.67 -15.19 -13.10
N SER A 95 -9.03 -14.96 -14.24
CA SER A 95 -9.07 -15.86 -15.39
C SER A 95 -7.66 -15.98 -15.97
N GLY A 96 -7.02 -17.13 -15.74
CA GLY A 96 -5.62 -17.33 -16.12
C GLY A 96 -4.69 -16.32 -15.47
N ASP A 97 -4.00 -15.55 -16.30
CA ASP A 97 -3.06 -14.51 -15.87
C ASP A 97 -3.72 -13.14 -15.64
N LEU A 98 -5.01 -13.01 -15.93
CA LEU A 98 -5.76 -11.76 -15.74
C LEU A 98 -6.50 -11.76 -14.39
N GLU A 99 -6.35 -10.68 -13.63
CA GLU A 99 -7.16 -10.35 -12.45
C GLU A 99 -7.82 -9.00 -12.66
N LEU A 100 -9.13 -8.92 -12.42
CA LEU A 100 -9.91 -7.70 -12.36
C LEU A 100 -10.51 -7.58 -10.98
N ALA A 101 -10.48 -6.38 -10.42
CA ALA A 101 -11.10 -6.10 -9.12
C ALA A 101 -11.79 -4.73 -9.11
N TYR A 102 -12.88 -4.65 -8.37
CA TYR A 102 -13.65 -3.44 -8.17
C TYR A 102 -14.11 -3.35 -6.72
N ILE A 103 -14.11 -2.15 -6.18
CA ILE A 103 -14.64 -1.85 -4.85
C ILE A 103 -15.52 -0.61 -4.92
N HIS A 104 -16.60 -0.59 -4.17
CA HIS A 104 -17.54 0.52 -4.10
C HIS A 104 -17.91 0.80 -2.65
N GLY A 105 -17.90 2.07 -2.26
CA GLY A 105 -18.35 2.54 -0.95
C GLY A 105 -19.86 2.44 -0.83
N LEU A 106 -20.37 1.94 0.30
CA LEU A 106 -21.77 1.82 0.61
C LEU A 106 -22.20 2.76 1.75
N GLY A 107 -21.21 3.44 2.37
CA GLY A 107 -21.43 4.29 3.52
C GLY A 107 -22.28 5.52 3.20
N GLU A 108 -23.10 5.94 4.15
CA GLU A 108 -23.94 7.14 4.04
C GLU A 108 -23.30 8.39 4.68
N GLY A 109 -22.08 8.24 5.19
CA GLY A 109 -21.34 9.32 5.85
C GLY A 109 -20.85 10.42 4.90
N THR A 110 -20.53 11.58 5.45
CA THR A 110 -20.05 12.76 4.69
C THR A 110 -18.54 12.75 4.47
N GLY A 111 -17.91 11.59 4.41
CA GLY A 111 -16.46 11.48 4.21
C GLY A 111 -15.64 12.09 5.35
N GLY A 112 -14.60 11.40 5.75
CA GLY A 112 -13.72 11.79 6.83
C GLY A 112 -13.47 10.63 7.82
N GLY A 113 -12.29 10.52 8.37
CA GLY A 113 -11.97 9.49 9.35
C GLY A 113 -11.95 8.04 8.84
N GLY A 114 -11.76 7.81 7.54
CA GLY A 114 -11.62 6.48 6.95
C GLY A 114 -12.96 5.76 6.66
N HIS A 115 -14.03 6.51 6.55
CA HIS A 115 -15.34 6.02 6.09
C HIS A 115 -15.52 6.35 4.61
N ASN A 116 -15.97 5.38 3.83
CA ASN A 116 -16.29 5.60 2.43
C ASN A 116 -17.71 6.13 2.31
N VAL A 117 -17.91 7.01 1.36
CA VAL A 117 -19.24 7.48 0.98
C VAL A 117 -19.76 6.70 -0.23
N LYS A 118 -21.06 6.79 -0.48
CA LYS A 118 -21.77 5.99 -1.46
C LYS A 118 -21.25 6.13 -2.90
N LYS A 119 -20.50 7.19 -3.21
CA LYS A 119 -19.98 7.43 -4.56
C LYS A 119 -18.49 7.09 -4.73
N ASP A 120 -17.83 6.73 -3.65
CA ASP A 120 -16.41 6.34 -3.71
C ASP A 120 -16.28 4.98 -4.38
N TYR A 121 -15.33 4.85 -5.28
CA TYR A 121 -15.05 3.58 -5.93
C TYR A 121 -13.57 3.42 -6.24
N GLY A 122 -13.14 2.18 -6.39
CA GLY A 122 -11.80 1.84 -6.82
C GLY A 122 -11.80 0.59 -7.69
N TYR A 123 -10.84 0.50 -8.57
CA TYR A 123 -10.69 -0.67 -9.43
C TYR A 123 -9.22 -0.97 -9.71
N GLY A 124 -8.97 -2.16 -10.18
CA GLY A 124 -7.63 -2.58 -10.57
C GLY A 124 -7.66 -3.70 -11.58
N ILE A 125 -6.63 -3.73 -12.40
CA ILE A 125 -6.38 -4.73 -13.43
C ILE A 125 -4.93 -5.19 -13.26
N GLU A 126 -4.72 -6.49 -13.10
CA GLU A 126 -3.39 -7.12 -13.14
C GLU A 126 -3.37 -8.13 -14.28
N TYR A 127 -2.38 -8.02 -15.16
CA TYR A 127 -2.10 -9.01 -16.19
C TYR A 127 -0.68 -9.55 -16.00
N LYS A 128 -0.58 -10.82 -15.64
CA LYS A 128 0.71 -11.52 -15.47
C LYS A 128 1.19 -12.10 -16.79
N ASN A 129 2.49 -12.21 -16.94
CA ASN A 129 3.11 -12.74 -18.16
C ASN A 129 2.65 -12.01 -19.44
N PHE A 130 2.39 -10.70 -19.35
CA PHE A 130 1.95 -9.87 -20.46
C PHE A 130 3.06 -9.82 -21.52
N ILE A 131 2.76 -10.19 -22.77
CA ILE A 131 3.68 -10.31 -23.91
C ILE A 131 4.77 -11.38 -23.71
N VAL A 132 5.51 -11.32 -22.58
CA VAL A 132 6.59 -12.25 -22.26
C VAL A 132 6.46 -12.82 -20.85
N LYS A 133 6.91 -14.05 -20.66
CA LYS A 133 6.86 -14.72 -19.36
C LYS A 133 7.65 -13.95 -18.31
N GLY A 134 7.01 -13.66 -17.19
CA GLY A 134 7.58 -12.92 -16.07
C GLY A 134 7.39 -11.42 -16.15
N PHE A 135 6.85 -10.87 -17.23
CA PHE A 135 6.50 -9.47 -17.33
C PHE A 135 5.04 -9.25 -16.95
N ASP A 136 4.80 -8.53 -15.87
CA ASP A 136 3.48 -8.28 -15.30
C ASP A 136 3.18 -6.78 -15.38
N ILE A 137 1.92 -6.44 -15.69
CA ILE A 137 1.40 -5.06 -15.67
C ILE A 137 0.26 -4.98 -14.68
N VAL A 138 0.25 -3.91 -13.90
CA VAL A 138 -0.87 -3.55 -13.01
C VAL A 138 -1.28 -2.12 -13.27
N TYR A 139 -2.57 -1.90 -13.35
CA TYR A 139 -3.18 -0.58 -13.25
C TYR A 139 -4.21 -0.59 -12.13
N ALA A 140 -4.21 0.41 -11.27
CA ALA A 140 -5.23 0.56 -10.24
C ALA A 140 -5.57 2.04 -10.05
N ALA A 141 -6.85 2.30 -9.79
CA ALA A 141 -7.33 3.64 -9.51
C ALA A 141 -8.28 3.64 -8.33
N SER A 142 -8.40 4.79 -7.70
CA SER A 142 -9.29 5.04 -6.58
C SER A 142 -9.84 6.44 -6.67
N LYS A 143 -11.15 6.59 -6.50
CA LYS A 143 -11.87 7.85 -6.55
C LYS A 143 -12.61 8.10 -5.26
N ASP A 144 -12.47 9.31 -4.76
CA ASP A 144 -13.25 9.88 -3.66
C ASP A 144 -14.18 10.96 -4.23
N ASP A 145 -15.48 10.88 -3.96
CA ASP A 145 -16.46 11.83 -4.48
C ASP A 145 -16.25 13.27 -3.98
N SER A 146 -15.51 13.43 -2.89
CA SER A 146 -15.21 14.75 -2.31
C SER A 146 -14.05 15.49 -3.01
N VAL A 147 -13.29 14.82 -3.87
CA VAL A 147 -12.15 15.39 -4.60
C VAL A 147 -12.33 15.25 -6.11
N LYS A 148 -11.76 16.22 -6.85
CA LYS A 148 -11.94 16.27 -8.32
C LYS A 148 -11.10 15.23 -9.05
N ASP A 149 -9.95 14.86 -8.50
CA ASP A 149 -8.98 14.01 -9.15
C ASP A 149 -8.92 12.64 -8.50
N ASP A 150 -8.50 11.64 -9.27
CA ASP A 150 -8.38 10.26 -8.84
C ASP A 150 -6.92 9.95 -8.50
N ASN A 151 -6.67 9.09 -7.52
CA ASN A 151 -5.36 8.44 -7.41
C ASN A 151 -5.27 7.29 -8.40
N LYS A 152 -4.23 7.28 -9.21
CA LYS A 152 -3.98 6.25 -10.21
C LYS A 152 -2.57 5.72 -10.06
N LYS A 153 -2.37 4.44 -10.32
CA LYS A 153 -1.03 3.88 -10.40
C LYS A 153 -0.91 2.87 -11.53
N THR A 154 0.22 2.91 -12.19
CA THR A 154 0.62 1.93 -13.18
C THR A 154 1.93 1.29 -12.72
N THR A 155 2.01 -0.03 -12.79
CA THR A 155 3.22 -0.75 -12.38
C THR A 155 3.62 -1.76 -13.42
N PHE A 156 4.89 -1.76 -13.74
CA PHE A 156 5.54 -2.75 -14.59
C PHE A 156 6.49 -3.57 -13.75
N THR A 157 6.41 -4.88 -13.85
CA THR A 157 7.25 -5.80 -13.08
C THR A 157 7.87 -6.84 -14.00
N TYR A 158 9.15 -7.11 -13.82
CA TYR A 158 9.80 -8.22 -14.50
C TYR A 158 10.39 -9.21 -13.49
N ASN A 159 9.96 -10.46 -13.58
CA ASN A 159 10.35 -11.57 -12.72
C ASN A 159 11.28 -12.53 -13.46
N LEU A 160 12.57 -12.42 -13.21
CA LEU A 160 13.59 -13.28 -13.81
C LEU A 160 13.92 -14.46 -12.89
N LYS A 161 13.76 -15.67 -13.41
CA LYS A 161 14.22 -16.89 -12.73
C LYS A 161 15.60 -17.26 -13.24
N LEU A 162 16.56 -17.32 -12.33
CA LEU A 162 17.94 -17.70 -12.61
C LEU A 162 18.18 -19.18 -12.21
N ALA A 163 19.34 -19.71 -12.61
CA ALA A 163 19.80 -21.02 -12.14
C ALA A 163 19.87 -21.10 -10.59
N ASN A 164 19.88 -22.31 -10.06
CA ASN A 164 20.01 -22.57 -8.61
C ASN A 164 18.92 -21.90 -7.74
N LYS A 165 17.68 -21.83 -8.25
CA LYS A 165 16.52 -21.25 -7.56
C LYS A 165 16.66 -19.77 -7.19
N LYS A 166 17.61 -19.06 -7.77
CA LYS A 166 17.75 -17.62 -7.62
C LYS A 166 16.66 -16.88 -8.42
N LYS A 167 16.24 -15.72 -7.94
CA LYS A 167 15.23 -14.89 -8.62
C LYS A 167 15.63 -13.42 -8.49
N ILE A 168 15.42 -12.68 -9.56
CA ILE A 168 15.46 -11.22 -9.56
C ILE A 168 14.05 -10.76 -9.91
N LYS A 169 13.55 -9.77 -9.19
CA LYS A 169 12.35 -9.01 -9.53
C LYS A 169 12.74 -7.55 -9.61
N VAL A 170 12.47 -6.92 -10.73
CA VAL A 170 12.59 -5.47 -10.90
C VAL A 170 11.21 -4.90 -11.12
N TRP A 171 10.98 -3.66 -10.67
CA TRP A 171 9.71 -2.97 -10.90
C TRP A 171 9.94 -1.48 -11.09
N TYR A 172 9.00 -0.90 -11.80
CA TYR A 172 8.75 0.52 -11.89
C TYR A 172 7.27 0.77 -11.64
N MET A 173 6.94 1.75 -10.82
CA MET A 173 5.59 2.17 -10.52
C MET A 173 5.51 3.69 -10.63
N HIS A 174 4.54 4.15 -11.36
CA HIS A 174 4.14 5.55 -11.45
C HIS A 174 2.78 5.71 -10.78
N GLU A 175 2.68 6.68 -9.87
CA GLU A 175 1.44 7.08 -9.23
C GLU A 175 1.13 8.53 -9.59
N ASP A 176 -0.06 8.77 -10.14
CA ASP A 176 -0.70 10.07 -10.28
C ASP A 176 -1.59 10.26 -9.04
N VAL A 177 -1.27 11.21 -8.20
CA VAL A 177 -1.81 11.35 -6.85
C VAL A 177 -2.71 12.59 -6.79
N GLY A 178 -4.01 12.39 -6.84
CA GLY A 178 -4.99 13.47 -6.68
C GLY A 178 -5.23 13.88 -5.22
N LEU A 179 -4.88 13.03 -4.24
CA LEU A 179 -4.95 13.38 -2.82
C LEU A 179 -4.13 12.42 -1.95
N ASP A 180 -3.08 12.91 -1.31
CA ASP A 180 -2.43 12.21 -0.19
C ASP A 180 -1.80 13.19 0.82
N ASN A 181 -2.47 13.40 1.95
CA ASN A 181 -2.06 14.33 3.02
C ASN A 181 -0.74 13.97 3.69
N LYS A 182 -0.25 12.75 3.50
CA LYS A 182 0.99 12.29 4.12
C LYS A 182 2.16 12.33 3.17
N MET A 183 1.89 12.19 1.87
CA MET A 183 2.90 12.28 0.83
C MET A 183 3.30 13.74 0.62
N PHE A 184 2.35 14.56 0.27
CA PHE A 184 2.51 15.99 0.04
C PHE A 184 1.91 16.77 1.23
N THR A 185 2.76 17.17 2.16
CA THR A 185 2.33 17.90 3.36
C THR A 185 2.08 19.38 3.03
N GLN A 186 0.85 19.81 3.01
CA GLN A 186 0.27 21.15 2.79
C GLN A 186 -0.38 21.36 1.42
N SER A 187 -0.94 22.52 1.19
CA SER A 187 -1.84 22.94 0.11
C SER A 187 -1.54 22.32 -1.27
N GLY A 188 -2.37 21.45 -1.76
CA GLY A 188 -2.12 20.68 -2.96
C GLY A 188 -1.54 19.33 -2.54
N ASN A 189 -2.39 18.43 -2.10
CA ASN A 189 -1.99 17.09 -1.71
C ASN A 189 -1.90 16.18 -2.95
N ASP A 190 -1.63 16.77 -4.09
CA ASP A 190 -1.55 16.21 -5.43
C ASP A 190 -0.13 16.27 -5.99
N GLY A 191 0.13 15.45 -6.98
CA GLY A 191 1.43 15.32 -7.62
C GLY A 191 1.69 13.94 -8.20
N GLU A 192 2.91 13.67 -8.59
CA GLU A 192 3.33 12.43 -9.18
C GLU A 192 4.38 11.71 -8.32
N VAL A 193 4.39 10.39 -8.37
CA VAL A 193 5.37 9.56 -7.66
C VAL A 193 5.89 8.48 -8.58
N ASP A 194 7.20 8.46 -8.76
CA ASP A 194 7.92 7.39 -9.42
C ASP A 194 8.66 6.52 -8.41
N TRP A 195 8.38 5.22 -8.40
CA TRP A 195 9.01 4.26 -7.50
C TRP A 195 9.55 3.06 -8.26
N TYR A 196 10.83 2.80 -8.10
CA TYR A 196 11.49 1.68 -8.74
C TYR A 196 12.35 0.90 -7.77
N GLY A 197 12.55 -0.37 -8.07
CA GLY A 197 13.37 -1.18 -7.22
C GLY A 197 13.69 -2.56 -7.77
N ILE A 198 14.50 -3.24 -6.97
CA ILE A 198 14.98 -4.58 -7.26
C ILE A 198 14.92 -5.45 -6.01
N ASN A 199 14.44 -6.67 -6.18
CA ASN A 199 14.56 -7.75 -5.19
C ASN A 199 15.43 -8.86 -5.76
N TYR A 200 16.44 -9.26 -4.99
CA TYR A 200 17.23 -10.45 -5.27
C TYR A 200 16.96 -11.52 -4.22
N LYS A 201 16.52 -12.69 -4.65
CA LYS A 201 16.24 -13.83 -3.78
C LYS A 201 17.19 -14.98 -4.06
N THR A 202 17.82 -15.52 -3.00
CA THR A 202 18.64 -16.73 -3.05
C THR A 202 18.40 -17.58 -1.82
N GLY A 203 17.86 -18.81 -2.02
CA GLY A 203 17.46 -19.67 -0.90
C GLY A 203 16.50 -18.96 0.08
N PRO A 204 16.82 -18.93 1.38
CA PRO A 204 16.02 -18.26 2.40
C PRO A 204 16.19 -16.73 2.42
N LEU A 205 17.23 -16.20 1.79
CA LEU A 205 17.59 -14.79 1.80
C LEU A 205 16.88 -14.03 0.68
N THR A 206 16.34 -12.86 1.00
CA THR A 206 15.86 -11.87 0.03
C THR A 206 16.44 -10.51 0.39
N LEU A 207 17.01 -9.83 -0.59
CA LEU A 207 17.51 -8.46 -0.51
C LEU A 207 16.62 -7.57 -1.33
N GLN A 208 16.40 -6.34 -0.87
CA GLN A 208 15.68 -5.29 -1.59
C GLN A 208 16.49 -4.00 -1.58
N TYR A 209 16.42 -3.30 -2.67
CA TYR A 209 16.68 -1.87 -2.79
C TYR A 209 15.56 -1.23 -3.59
N SER A 210 15.06 -0.08 -3.14
CA SER A 210 14.16 0.73 -3.94
C SER A 210 14.43 2.22 -3.73
N TYR A 211 14.06 3.01 -4.72
CA TYR A 211 14.19 4.46 -4.74
C TYR A 211 12.88 5.08 -5.25
N SER A 212 12.54 6.25 -4.78
CA SER A 212 11.38 6.99 -5.24
C SER A 212 11.68 8.48 -5.33
N GLU A 213 11.02 9.10 -6.31
CA GLU A 213 10.91 10.54 -6.49
C GLU A 213 9.43 10.90 -6.42
N ALA A 214 9.12 11.99 -5.76
CA ALA A 214 7.77 12.50 -5.64
C ALA A 214 7.79 14.00 -5.88
N ASP A 215 7.10 14.41 -6.95
CA ASP A 215 6.99 15.77 -7.43
C ASP A 215 5.60 16.31 -7.10
N ALA A 216 5.53 17.38 -6.32
CA ALA A 216 4.27 17.97 -5.90
C ALA A 216 3.82 19.06 -6.87
N ASP A 217 2.56 19.08 -7.26
CA ASP A 217 1.98 20.12 -8.12
C ASP A 217 2.02 21.51 -7.49
N ALA A 218 2.04 21.57 -6.16
CA ALA A 218 2.15 22.82 -5.41
C ALA A 218 3.53 23.52 -5.52
N GLY A 219 4.50 22.85 -6.16
CA GLY A 219 5.85 23.36 -6.43
C GLY A 219 6.95 22.59 -5.72
N SER A 220 8.17 22.76 -6.21
CA SER A 220 9.36 21.96 -5.83
C SER A 220 9.76 22.04 -4.35
N GLY A 221 9.20 22.96 -3.57
CA GLY A 221 9.39 23.01 -2.13
C GLY A 221 8.75 21.82 -1.38
N TYR A 222 7.87 21.08 -2.02
CA TYR A 222 7.17 19.92 -1.45
C TYR A 222 7.63 18.59 -2.02
N ASP A 223 8.57 18.60 -2.97
CA ASP A 223 9.13 17.41 -3.57
C ASP A 223 9.89 16.58 -2.56
N ARG A 224 9.97 15.30 -2.83
CA ARG A 224 10.68 14.32 -2.01
C ARG A 224 11.43 13.34 -2.86
N ASP A 225 12.56 12.89 -2.36
CA ASP A 225 13.26 11.73 -2.85
C ASP A 225 13.63 10.80 -1.70
N GLY A 226 13.67 9.50 -1.97
CA GLY A 226 13.97 8.56 -0.91
C GLY A 226 14.37 7.18 -1.40
N TYR A 227 14.97 6.44 -0.49
CA TYR A 227 15.27 5.04 -0.75
C TYR A 227 15.04 4.17 0.48
N ASN A 228 14.73 2.91 0.24
CA ASN A 228 14.79 1.90 1.28
C ASN A 228 15.65 0.70 0.87
N MET A 229 16.25 0.08 1.87
CA MET A 229 17.01 -1.15 1.74
C MET A 229 16.50 -2.15 2.75
N GLY A 230 16.33 -3.39 2.31
CA GLY A 230 15.82 -4.45 3.15
C GLY A 230 16.52 -5.78 2.95
N LEU A 231 16.65 -6.49 4.05
CA LEU A 231 17.06 -7.87 4.10
C LEU A 231 16.01 -8.67 4.83
N GLN A 232 15.53 -9.75 4.22
CA GLN A 232 14.68 -10.74 4.87
C GLN A 232 15.35 -12.10 4.85
N TYR A 233 15.42 -12.76 6.01
CA TYR A 233 15.86 -14.14 6.12
C TYR A 233 14.73 -15.01 6.66
N LYS A 234 14.33 -16.02 5.88
CA LYS A 234 13.29 -16.99 6.28
C LYS A 234 13.90 -18.05 7.18
N LEU A 235 13.46 -18.08 8.44
CA LEU A 235 13.84 -19.12 9.41
C LEU A 235 13.02 -20.39 9.19
N SER A 236 11.73 -20.23 8.83
CA SER A 236 10.80 -21.34 8.56
C SER A 236 9.75 -20.92 7.50
N LYS A 237 8.72 -21.74 7.31
CA LYS A 237 7.57 -21.38 6.46
C LYS A 237 6.79 -20.17 7.05
N THR A 238 6.75 -20.05 8.36
CA THR A 238 5.96 -19.08 9.11
C THR A 238 6.80 -17.99 9.77
N SER A 239 8.12 -18.17 9.93
CA SER A 239 8.98 -17.23 10.66
C SER A 239 10.04 -16.60 9.77
N ARG A 240 10.28 -15.30 9.94
CA ARG A 240 11.27 -14.54 9.19
C ARG A 240 11.83 -13.38 10.02
N VAL A 241 13.09 -13.07 9.81
CA VAL A 241 13.77 -11.91 10.40
C VAL A 241 13.94 -10.87 9.30
N TYR A 242 13.81 -9.61 9.68
CA TYR A 242 14.03 -8.46 8.81
C TYR A 242 15.10 -7.54 9.37
N VAL A 243 15.89 -6.97 8.48
CA VAL A 243 16.67 -5.77 8.73
C VAL A 243 16.29 -4.77 7.66
N GLY A 244 15.98 -3.55 8.05
CA GLY A 244 15.54 -2.50 7.13
C GLY A 244 16.13 -1.15 7.46
N TYR A 245 16.35 -0.37 6.43
CA TYR A 245 16.71 1.03 6.49
C TYR A 245 15.90 1.80 5.46
N SER A 246 15.39 2.96 5.84
CA SER A 246 14.77 3.90 4.93
C SER A 246 15.26 5.32 5.19
N LYS A 247 15.38 6.09 4.12
CA LYS A 247 15.65 7.52 4.15
C LYS A 247 14.78 8.18 3.10
N ASN A 248 14.10 9.25 3.48
CA ASN A 248 13.35 10.10 2.58
C ASN A 248 13.74 11.55 2.92
N ASN A 249 14.24 12.27 1.94
CA ASN A 249 14.56 13.68 2.03
C ASN A 249 13.34 14.47 1.61
N ALA A 250 13.04 15.51 2.34
CA ALA A 250 12.05 16.51 1.93
C ALA A 250 12.80 17.76 1.48
N ASN A 251 12.30 18.43 0.44
CA ASN A 251 12.85 19.71 0.04
C ASN A 251 12.65 20.77 1.14
N GLN A 252 12.20 21.95 0.87
CA GLN A 252 12.28 23.08 1.80
C GLN A 252 11.30 23.03 2.98
N THR A 253 10.14 22.37 2.83
CA THR A 253 9.03 22.51 3.79
C THR A 253 8.73 21.27 4.61
N GLY A 254 9.36 20.15 4.29
CA GLY A 254 9.16 18.90 4.97
C GLY A 254 10.30 18.53 5.92
N LYS A 255 10.08 17.52 6.75
CA LYS A 255 11.12 16.91 7.57
C LYS A 255 11.65 15.65 6.88
N ASP A 256 12.96 15.52 6.86
CA ASP A 256 13.59 14.25 6.49
C ASP A 256 13.08 13.14 7.39
N LEU A 257 12.85 11.99 6.79
CA LEU A 257 12.47 10.78 7.50
C LEU A 257 13.63 9.78 7.40
N ARG A 258 14.00 9.21 8.53
CA ARG A 258 15.01 8.13 8.59
C ARG A 258 14.53 7.09 9.57
N ALA A 259 14.60 5.83 9.16
CA ALA A 259 14.26 4.72 10.04
C ALA A 259 15.22 3.56 9.82
N THR A 260 15.56 2.89 10.91
CA THR A 260 16.32 1.63 10.89
C THR A 260 15.58 0.64 11.76
N MET A 261 15.47 -0.60 11.32
CA MET A 261 14.79 -1.63 12.08
C MET A 261 15.47 -2.99 12.00
N ILE A 262 15.30 -3.75 13.06
CA ILE A 262 15.42 -5.21 13.08
C ILE A 262 14.09 -5.74 13.60
N GLY A 263 13.53 -6.73 12.94
CA GLY A 263 12.23 -7.29 13.31
C GLY A 263 12.14 -8.79 13.08
N LEU A 264 11.29 -9.42 13.86
CA LEU A 264 10.87 -10.81 13.71
C LEU A 264 9.38 -10.83 13.38
N ARG A 265 8.99 -11.59 12.35
CA ARG A 265 7.59 -11.86 12.07
C ARG A 265 7.32 -13.36 12.15
N HIS A 266 6.25 -13.70 12.83
CA HIS A 266 5.70 -15.05 12.87
C HIS A 266 4.24 -15.01 12.42
N ASP A 267 3.90 -15.82 11.42
CA ASP A 267 2.52 -15.99 10.94
C ASP A 267 1.98 -17.27 11.58
N PHE A 268 0.87 -17.20 12.31
CA PHE A 268 0.21 -18.32 13.02
C PHE A 268 -0.73 -19.10 12.12
#